data_e52dcc384b42204a3fa538aeed82fe30
#
_entry.id   e52dcc384b42204a3fa538aeed82fe30
#
_cell.length_a   1.000
_cell.length_b   1.000
_cell.length_c   1.000
_cell.angle_alpha   90.00
_cell.angle_beta   90.00
_cell.angle_gamma   90.00
#
_symmetry.space_group_name_H-M   'P 1'
#
loop_
_entity.id
_entity.type
_entity.pdbx_description
1 polymer ?
#
loop_
_entity_poly.entity_id
_entity_poly.type
_entity_poly.pdbx_seq_one_letter_code
_entity_poly.pdbx_strand_id
1 'polypeptide(L)'
;CSCCGKKMMRRPASKTPGGASYDVLKCNTRNCPTIGSALDLVEREVIQALSDWVAGYQLDPTLEVENKVPEKEQLLSSAISNHDVLLKQNGNLYDLLEQGVYTTEIFLERSHELQKRIKESEAHIEILKKDLEYEKEKIANVENFIPSCKELLSCYWELSAQDRNKALKMLLESVEYTKTKRNKYRDKDNPTFTLNLKPRIPRI
;
A
#
# COMPACT_ATOMS: atom_id res chain seq x y z
N CYS A 1 -8.12 -6.81 -19.25
CA CYS A 1 -7.92 -6.63 -20.69
C CYS A 1 -7.34 -5.24 -20.94
N SER A 2 -6.12 -5.14 -21.44
CA SER A 2 -5.45 -3.85 -21.72
C SER A 2 -6.15 -3.03 -22.83
N CYS A 3 -6.81 -3.73 -23.76
CA CYS A 3 -7.44 -3.08 -24.91
C CYS A 3 -8.75 -2.33 -24.56
N CYS A 4 -9.59 -2.87 -23.67
CA CYS A 4 -10.90 -2.28 -23.37
C CYS A 4 -11.11 -1.96 -21.89
N GLY A 5 -10.12 -2.16 -21.02
CA GLY A 5 -10.18 -1.90 -19.59
C GLY A 5 -11.09 -2.82 -18.77
N LYS A 6 -11.90 -3.67 -19.42
CA LYS A 6 -12.87 -4.53 -18.73
C LYS A 6 -12.22 -5.79 -18.17
N LYS A 7 -12.82 -6.35 -17.11
CA LYS A 7 -12.40 -7.61 -16.51
C LYS A 7 -12.50 -8.76 -17.52
N MET A 8 -11.48 -9.61 -17.54
CA MET A 8 -11.49 -10.85 -18.30
C MET A 8 -12.23 -11.95 -17.53
N MET A 9 -12.77 -12.91 -18.25
CA MET A 9 -13.60 -13.97 -17.69
C MET A 9 -13.01 -15.34 -18.00
N ARG A 10 -13.13 -16.27 -17.05
CA ARG A 10 -12.87 -17.69 -17.25
C ARG A 10 -13.99 -18.27 -18.11
N ARG A 11 -13.65 -18.90 -19.22
CA ARG A 11 -14.51 -19.79 -19.98
C ARG A 11 -14.08 -21.22 -19.71
N PRO A 12 -14.96 -22.06 -19.12
CA PRO A 12 -14.63 -23.45 -18.86
C PRO A 12 -14.34 -24.24 -20.14
N ALA A 13 -13.62 -25.34 -20.00
CA ALA A 13 -13.39 -26.30 -21.06
C ALA A 13 -14.72 -26.71 -21.73
N SER A 14 -14.71 -26.83 -23.05
CA SER A 14 -15.90 -27.22 -23.79
C SER A 14 -16.10 -28.73 -23.71
N LYS A 15 -17.38 -29.14 -23.52
CA LYS A 15 -17.79 -30.52 -23.63
C LYS A 15 -18.15 -30.92 -25.07
N THR A 16 -18.21 -29.95 -26.00
CA THR A 16 -18.60 -30.21 -27.42
C THR A 16 -17.35 -30.46 -28.28
N PRO A 17 -17.45 -31.37 -29.28
CA PRO A 17 -16.37 -31.56 -30.24
C PRO A 17 -15.96 -30.27 -30.92
N GLY A 18 -14.63 -30.05 -31.09
CA GLY A 18 -14.07 -28.84 -31.69
C GLY A 18 -13.94 -27.63 -30.76
N GLY A 19 -14.46 -27.70 -29.55
CA GLY A 19 -14.23 -26.69 -28.51
C GLY A 19 -12.88 -26.85 -27.80
N ALA A 20 -12.47 -25.84 -27.03
CA ALA A 20 -11.25 -25.94 -26.21
C ALA A 20 -11.44 -26.98 -25.11
N SER A 21 -10.50 -27.93 -25.00
CA SER A 21 -10.48 -28.98 -23.95
C SER A 21 -9.91 -28.48 -22.61
N TYR A 22 -9.70 -27.19 -22.47
CA TYR A 22 -9.12 -26.53 -21.30
C TYR A 22 -9.81 -25.18 -21.05
N ASP A 23 -9.67 -24.69 -19.83
CA ASP A 23 -10.19 -23.39 -19.44
C ASP A 23 -9.45 -22.26 -20.16
N VAL A 24 -10.19 -21.25 -20.61
CA VAL A 24 -9.66 -20.12 -21.37
C VAL A 24 -9.95 -18.82 -20.62
N LEU A 25 -8.96 -17.98 -20.45
CA LEU A 25 -9.15 -16.60 -20.06
C LEU A 25 -9.53 -15.77 -21.30
N LYS A 26 -10.72 -15.17 -21.31
CA LYS A 26 -11.26 -14.44 -22.46
C LYS A 26 -11.82 -13.08 -22.08
N CYS A 27 -11.60 -12.09 -22.95
CA CYS A 27 -12.34 -10.83 -22.91
C CYS A 27 -13.76 -11.03 -23.46
N ASN A 28 -14.77 -10.64 -22.68
CA ASN A 28 -16.17 -10.80 -23.09
C ASN A 28 -16.76 -9.53 -23.72
N THR A 29 -15.95 -8.52 -23.99
CA THR A 29 -16.40 -7.30 -24.65
C THR A 29 -16.58 -7.56 -26.16
N ARG A 30 -17.77 -7.24 -26.66
CA ARG A 30 -18.08 -7.37 -28.10
C ARG A 30 -17.09 -6.52 -28.92
N ASN A 31 -16.55 -7.11 -29.99
CA ASN A 31 -15.57 -6.48 -30.90
C ASN A 31 -14.20 -6.09 -30.24
N CYS A 32 -13.90 -6.61 -29.05
CA CYS A 32 -12.55 -6.42 -28.50
C CYS A 32 -11.56 -7.32 -29.24
N PRO A 33 -10.45 -6.79 -29.78
CA PRO A 33 -9.47 -7.56 -30.54
C PRO A 33 -8.61 -8.48 -29.68
N THR A 34 -8.74 -8.41 -28.35
CA THR A 34 -7.96 -9.24 -27.42
C THR A 34 -8.29 -10.72 -27.58
N ILE A 35 -7.28 -11.51 -27.82
CA ILE A 35 -7.37 -12.97 -27.98
C ILE A 35 -7.17 -13.64 -26.62
N GLY A 36 -8.00 -14.64 -26.32
CA GLY A 36 -7.86 -15.42 -25.08
C GLY A 36 -6.69 -16.40 -25.11
N SER A 37 -6.21 -16.81 -23.96
CA SER A 37 -5.22 -17.88 -23.76
C SER A 37 -5.70 -18.91 -22.74
N ALA A 38 -5.04 -20.06 -22.69
CA ALA A 38 -5.27 -21.06 -21.67
C ALA A 38 -5.07 -20.46 -20.29
N LEU A 39 -6.01 -20.69 -19.39
CA LEU A 39 -6.02 -20.08 -18.06
C LEU A 39 -4.81 -20.54 -17.23
N ASP A 40 -4.48 -21.82 -17.31
CA ASP A 40 -3.35 -22.42 -16.62
C ASP A 40 -2.01 -21.79 -17.01
N LEU A 41 -1.88 -21.44 -18.29
CA LEU A 41 -0.69 -20.76 -18.78
C LEU A 41 -0.62 -19.31 -18.27
N VAL A 42 -1.73 -18.58 -18.32
CA VAL A 42 -1.78 -17.20 -17.83
C VAL A 42 -1.51 -17.15 -16.32
N GLU A 43 -2.06 -18.10 -15.56
CA GLU A 43 -1.85 -18.19 -14.12
C GLU A 43 -0.36 -18.43 -13.79
N ARG A 44 0.31 -19.36 -14.51
CA ARG A 44 1.75 -19.59 -14.34
C ARG A 44 2.58 -18.36 -14.63
N GLU A 45 2.30 -17.66 -15.72
CA GLU A 45 3.02 -16.44 -16.08
C GLU A 45 2.79 -15.30 -15.09
N VAL A 46 1.59 -15.18 -14.51
CA VAL A 46 1.33 -14.20 -13.44
C VAL A 46 2.16 -14.51 -12.20
N ILE A 47 2.23 -15.78 -11.79
CA ILE A 47 3.02 -16.20 -10.63
C ILE A 47 4.52 -16.00 -10.89
N GLN A 48 5.00 -16.35 -12.10
CA GLN A 48 6.39 -16.12 -12.46
C GLN A 48 6.73 -14.62 -12.44
N ALA A 49 5.91 -13.79 -13.07
CA ALA A 49 6.12 -12.35 -13.10
C ALA A 49 6.07 -11.71 -11.69
N LEU A 50 5.22 -12.24 -10.79
CA LEU A 50 5.18 -11.81 -9.40
C LEU A 50 6.47 -12.23 -8.66
N SER A 51 6.96 -13.44 -8.92
CA SER A 51 8.23 -13.93 -8.35
C SER A 51 9.42 -13.08 -8.79
N ASP A 52 9.49 -12.79 -10.10
CA ASP A 52 10.54 -11.96 -10.68
C ASP A 52 10.48 -10.53 -10.13
N TRP A 53 9.27 -9.99 -9.97
CA TRP A 53 9.07 -8.69 -9.37
C TRP A 53 9.52 -8.64 -7.89
N VAL A 54 9.19 -9.67 -7.08
CA VAL A 54 9.63 -9.78 -5.68
C VAL A 54 11.16 -9.89 -5.59
N ALA A 55 11.78 -10.65 -6.49
CA ALA A 55 13.24 -10.77 -6.55
C ALA A 55 13.89 -9.43 -6.97
N GLY A 56 13.35 -8.77 -7.98
CA GLY A 56 13.82 -7.46 -8.42
C GLY A 56 13.67 -6.37 -7.36
N TYR A 57 12.56 -6.35 -6.64
CA TYR A 57 12.32 -5.41 -5.53
C TYR A 57 13.38 -5.52 -4.42
N GLN A 58 13.87 -6.71 -4.13
CA GLN A 58 14.91 -6.93 -3.12
C GLN A 58 16.31 -6.49 -3.59
N LEU A 59 16.54 -6.44 -4.90
CA LEU A 59 17.84 -6.09 -5.48
C LEU A 59 17.95 -4.59 -5.83
N ASP A 60 16.86 -3.86 -5.78
CA ASP A 60 16.84 -2.44 -6.12
C ASP A 60 16.83 -1.56 -4.86
N PRO A 61 18.01 -1.02 -4.46
CA PRO A 61 18.11 -0.14 -3.31
C PRO A 61 17.41 1.22 -3.53
N THR A 62 17.03 1.57 -4.77
CA THR A 62 16.31 2.83 -5.06
C THR A 62 14.83 2.76 -4.69
N LEU A 63 14.31 1.56 -4.41
CA LEU A 63 12.97 1.32 -3.87
C LEU A 63 12.94 1.38 -2.34
N GLU A 64 14.02 1.86 -1.70
CA GLU A 64 13.98 2.14 -0.27
C GLU A 64 12.85 3.12 0.02
N VAL A 65 11.92 2.66 0.84
CA VAL A 65 10.87 3.53 1.39
C VAL A 65 11.57 4.64 2.16
N GLU A 66 11.40 5.87 1.72
CA GLU A 66 11.93 7.03 2.43
C GLU A 66 11.41 6.98 3.88
N ASN A 67 12.30 6.61 4.80
CA ASN A 67 11.95 6.46 6.21
C ASN A 67 11.90 7.85 6.87
N LYS A 68 10.71 8.42 6.91
CA LYS A 68 10.46 9.73 7.58
C LYS A 68 10.20 9.62 9.08
N VAL A 69 10.22 8.42 9.64
CA VAL A 69 9.98 8.20 11.08
C VAL A 69 10.98 8.96 11.95
N PRO A 70 12.31 8.92 11.70
CA PRO A 70 13.27 9.66 12.54
C PRO A 70 13.04 11.17 12.53
N GLU A 71 12.72 11.74 11.37
CA GLU A 71 12.41 13.16 11.23
C GLU A 71 11.16 13.56 12.02
N LYS A 72 10.08 12.75 11.88
CA LYS A 72 8.83 12.97 12.62
C LYS A 72 8.99 12.76 14.13
N GLU A 73 9.80 11.81 14.58
CA GLU A 73 10.14 11.63 15.99
C GLU A 73 10.89 12.85 16.54
N GLN A 74 11.80 13.42 15.79
CA GLN A 74 12.51 14.64 16.17
C GLN A 74 11.57 15.85 16.28
N LEU A 75 10.65 16.01 15.31
CA LEU A 75 9.64 17.07 15.33
C LEU A 75 8.71 16.93 16.55
N LEU A 76 8.23 15.73 16.84
CA LEU A 76 7.40 15.44 18.01
C LEU A 76 8.16 15.75 19.32
N SER A 77 9.41 15.30 19.44
CA SER A 77 10.26 15.57 20.61
C SER A 77 10.45 17.07 20.84
N SER A 78 10.70 17.82 19.78
CA SER A 78 10.84 19.27 19.83
C SER A 78 9.54 19.97 20.26
N ALA A 79 8.39 19.51 19.74
CA ALA A 79 7.09 20.04 20.12
C ALA A 79 6.77 19.78 21.59
N ILE A 80 7.07 18.58 22.11
CA ILE A 80 6.91 18.23 23.52
C ILE A 80 7.79 19.11 24.39
N SER A 81 9.07 19.29 24.04
CA SER A 81 10.00 20.15 24.77
C SER A 81 9.51 21.61 24.84
N ASN A 82 8.98 22.12 23.73
CA ASN A 82 8.40 23.47 23.69
C ASN A 82 7.13 23.57 24.58
N HIS A 83 6.31 22.55 24.60
CA HIS A 83 5.13 22.47 25.46
C HIS A 83 5.52 22.50 26.95
N ASP A 84 6.55 21.74 27.33
CA ASP A 84 7.07 21.73 28.70
C ASP A 84 7.59 23.12 29.14
N VAL A 85 8.20 23.89 28.21
CA VAL A 85 8.57 25.27 28.48
C VAL A 85 7.36 26.15 28.76
N LEU A 86 6.25 25.99 27.99
CA LEU A 86 5.02 26.74 28.23
C LEU A 86 4.39 26.39 29.58
N LEU A 87 4.40 25.11 29.99
CA LEU A 87 3.93 24.69 31.31
C LEU A 87 4.76 25.30 32.44
N LYS A 88 6.09 25.32 32.30
CA LYS A 88 6.98 25.99 33.28
C LYS A 88 6.71 27.49 33.34
N GLN A 89 6.51 28.15 32.20
CA GLN A 89 6.14 29.57 32.18
C GLN A 89 4.80 29.83 32.89
N ASN A 90 3.84 28.92 32.72
CA ASN A 90 2.56 29.01 33.42
C ASN A 90 2.72 28.86 34.95
N GLY A 91 3.57 27.95 35.42
CA GLY A 91 3.91 27.84 36.85
C GLY A 91 4.56 29.13 37.37
N ASN A 92 5.58 29.64 36.71
CA ASN A 92 6.26 30.88 37.11
C ASN A 92 5.32 32.10 37.16
N LEU A 93 4.25 32.12 36.34
CA LEU A 93 3.28 33.18 36.36
C LEU A 93 2.54 33.31 37.68
N TYR A 94 2.21 32.15 38.30
CA TYR A 94 1.59 32.08 39.61
C TYR A 94 2.57 32.56 40.70
N ASP A 95 3.83 32.15 40.64
CA ASP A 95 4.85 32.58 41.58
C ASP A 95 5.05 34.11 41.58
N LEU A 96 5.03 34.73 40.38
CA LEU A 96 5.18 36.19 40.21
C LEU A 96 3.94 36.96 40.73
N LEU A 97 2.74 36.37 40.68
CA LEU A 97 1.55 36.95 41.29
C LEU A 97 1.65 36.88 42.81
N GLU A 98 2.05 35.75 43.39
CA GLU A 98 2.21 35.56 44.83
C GLU A 98 3.27 36.50 45.43
N GLN A 99 4.36 36.78 44.68
CA GLN A 99 5.39 37.73 45.06
C GLN A 99 4.98 39.20 44.90
N GLY A 100 3.77 39.46 44.37
CA GLY A 100 3.29 40.82 44.20
C GLY A 100 3.96 41.59 43.05
N VAL A 101 4.70 40.88 42.16
CA VAL A 101 5.36 41.48 40.98
C VAL A 101 4.32 41.86 39.91
N TYR A 102 3.26 41.07 39.75
CA TYR A 102 2.15 41.32 38.83
C TYR A 102 0.90 41.79 39.53
N THR A 103 0.21 42.75 38.89
CA THR A 103 -1.17 43.07 39.26
C THR A 103 -2.11 41.93 38.79
N THR A 104 -3.27 41.79 39.44
CA THR A 104 -4.26 40.79 39.03
C THR A 104 -4.69 40.91 37.56
N GLU A 105 -4.77 42.12 37.05
CA GLU A 105 -5.15 42.39 35.66
C GLU A 105 -4.12 41.86 34.68
N ILE A 106 -2.84 42.19 34.87
CA ILE A 106 -1.71 41.71 34.04
C ILE A 106 -1.60 40.18 34.12
N PHE A 107 -1.81 39.60 35.30
CA PHE A 107 -1.82 38.16 35.48
C PHE A 107 -2.91 37.48 34.65
N LEU A 108 -4.15 37.99 34.69
CA LEU A 108 -5.28 37.41 33.95
C LEU A 108 -5.04 37.48 32.44
N GLU A 109 -4.56 38.59 31.92
CA GLU A 109 -4.25 38.75 30.51
C GLU A 109 -3.17 37.73 30.06
N ARG A 110 -2.06 37.66 30.77
CA ARG A 110 -0.95 36.76 30.46
C ARG A 110 -1.33 35.28 30.63
N SER A 111 -2.10 34.97 31.66
CA SER A 111 -2.60 33.63 31.92
C SER A 111 -3.51 33.16 30.78
N HIS A 112 -4.43 34.01 30.31
CA HIS A 112 -5.30 33.70 29.18
C HIS A 112 -4.51 33.41 27.91
N GLU A 113 -3.54 34.28 27.57
CA GLU A 113 -2.69 34.11 26.38
C GLU A 113 -1.85 32.82 26.48
N LEU A 114 -1.28 32.53 27.64
CA LEU A 114 -0.45 31.36 27.87
C LEU A 114 -1.30 30.06 27.79
N GLN A 115 -2.49 30.06 28.37
CA GLN A 115 -3.43 28.93 28.27
C GLN A 115 -3.83 28.65 26.83
N LYS A 116 -4.06 29.68 26.00
CA LYS A 116 -4.33 29.54 24.59
C LYS A 116 -3.17 28.85 23.87
N ARG A 117 -1.93 29.32 24.11
CA ARG A 117 -0.71 28.71 23.52
C ARG A 117 -0.51 27.27 23.98
N ILE A 118 -0.78 26.93 25.23
CA ILE A 118 -0.70 25.57 25.75
C ILE A 118 -1.68 24.67 25.00
N LYS A 119 -2.94 25.07 24.85
CA LYS A 119 -3.95 24.30 24.09
C LYS A 119 -3.58 24.12 22.61
N GLU A 120 -3.05 25.16 21.97
CA GLU A 120 -2.58 25.07 20.59
C GLU A 120 -1.39 24.09 20.47
N SER A 121 -0.48 24.11 21.45
CA SER A 121 0.65 23.18 21.50
C SER A 121 0.20 21.74 21.72
N GLU A 122 -0.76 21.48 22.62
CA GLU A 122 -1.36 20.17 22.83
C GLU A 122 -2.00 19.63 21.56
N ALA A 123 -2.80 20.44 20.88
CA ALA A 123 -3.43 20.05 19.62
C ALA A 123 -2.39 19.74 18.54
N HIS A 124 -1.30 20.51 18.46
CA HIS A 124 -0.21 20.26 17.54
C HIS A 124 0.53 18.94 17.83
N ILE A 125 0.80 18.63 19.10
CA ILE A 125 1.41 17.37 19.53
C ILE A 125 0.52 16.18 19.13
N GLU A 126 -0.80 16.27 19.29
CA GLU A 126 -1.72 15.20 18.89
C GLU A 126 -1.73 14.95 17.37
N ILE A 127 -1.60 16.00 16.56
CA ILE A 127 -1.45 15.88 15.11
C ILE A 127 -0.14 15.16 14.77
N LEU A 128 0.98 15.60 15.37
CA LEU A 128 2.29 14.99 15.12
C LEU A 128 2.35 13.52 15.54
N LYS A 129 1.69 13.14 16.64
CA LYS A 129 1.58 11.73 17.07
C LYS A 129 0.87 10.88 16.03
N LYS A 130 -0.28 11.34 15.52
CA LYS A 130 -1.05 10.63 14.49
C LYS A 130 -0.26 10.50 13.19
N ASP A 131 0.45 11.54 12.81
CA ASP A 131 1.30 11.54 11.62
C ASP A 131 2.47 10.56 11.74
N LEU A 132 3.06 10.47 12.93
CA LEU A 132 4.13 9.51 13.24
C LEU A 132 3.61 8.06 13.20
N GLU A 133 2.45 7.81 13.80
CA GLU A 133 1.81 6.49 13.80
C GLU A 133 1.49 6.03 12.39
N TYR A 134 0.93 6.91 11.56
CA TYR A 134 0.67 6.64 10.14
C TYR A 134 1.95 6.24 9.37
N GLU A 135 3.07 6.96 9.57
CA GLU A 135 4.34 6.61 8.90
C GLU A 135 4.91 5.27 9.40
N LYS A 136 4.77 4.97 10.70
CA LYS A 136 5.19 3.68 11.28
C LYS A 136 4.37 2.52 10.71
N GLU A 137 3.06 2.66 10.63
CA GLU A 137 2.18 1.64 10.01
C GLU A 137 2.52 1.43 8.53
N LYS A 138 2.80 2.50 7.82
CA LYS A 138 3.17 2.46 6.41
C LYS A 138 4.45 1.64 6.18
N ILE A 139 5.50 1.87 6.97
CA ILE A 139 6.75 1.12 6.90
C ILE A 139 6.51 -0.34 7.25
N ALA A 140 5.82 -0.62 8.35
CA ALA A 140 5.48 -1.98 8.76
C ALA A 140 4.70 -2.75 7.68
N ASN A 141 3.77 -2.08 6.99
CA ASN A 141 3.02 -2.67 5.89
C ASN A 141 3.92 -3.03 4.69
N VAL A 142 4.90 -2.19 4.36
CA VAL A 142 5.87 -2.48 3.29
C VAL A 142 6.80 -3.63 3.69
N GLU A 143 7.32 -3.60 4.92
CA GLU A 143 8.20 -4.65 5.43
C GLU A 143 7.52 -6.04 5.47
N ASN A 144 6.22 -6.09 5.75
CA ASN A 144 5.46 -7.34 5.79
C ASN A 144 4.97 -7.80 4.40
N PHE A 145 4.92 -6.91 3.42
CA PHE A 145 4.38 -7.21 2.09
C PHE A 145 5.24 -8.25 1.34
N ILE A 146 6.56 -8.08 1.31
CA ILE A 146 7.48 -8.99 0.62
C ILE A 146 7.52 -10.39 1.23
N PRO A 147 7.61 -10.56 2.57
CA PRO A 147 7.45 -11.87 3.21
C PRO A 147 6.12 -12.55 2.86
N SER A 148 5.00 -11.81 2.90
CA SER A 148 3.68 -12.35 2.54
C SER A 148 3.61 -12.81 1.08
N CYS A 149 4.24 -12.07 0.15
CA CYS A 149 4.37 -12.49 -1.24
C CYS A 149 5.15 -13.81 -1.37
N LYS A 150 6.27 -13.95 -0.66
CA LYS A 150 7.09 -15.16 -0.70
C LYS A 150 6.37 -16.37 -0.14
N GLU A 151 5.71 -16.22 0.99
CA GLU A 151 4.92 -17.27 1.62
C GLU A 151 3.83 -17.76 0.65
N LEU A 152 3.08 -16.82 0.05
CA LEU A 152 2.08 -17.16 -0.96
C LEU A 152 2.69 -17.90 -2.16
N LEU A 153 3.81 -17.42 -2.71
CA LEU A 153 4.45 -18.04 -3.86
C LEU A 153 4.91 -19.45 -3.56
N SER A 154 5.38 -19.72 -2.33
CA SER A 154 5.86 -21.05 -1.93
C SER A 154 4.76 -22.11 -1.86
N CYS A 155 3.54 -21.74 -1.44
CA CYS A 155 2.41 -22.67 -1.27
C CYS A 155 1.29 -22.49 -2.32
N TYR A 156 1.48 -21.61 -3.29
CA TYR A 156 0.41 -21.20 -4.22
C TYR A 156 -0.32 -22.36 -4.89
N TRP A 157 0.45 -23.33 -5.37
CA TRP A 157 -0.12 -24.46 -6.13
C TRP A 157 -0.85 -25.48 -5.26
N GLU A 158 -0.65 -25.43 -3.95
CA GLU A 158 -1.33 -26.28 -2.95
C GLU A 158 -2.69 -25.70 -2.54
N LEU A 159 -2.88 -24.38 -2.76
CA LEU A 159 -4.11 -23.67 -2.40
C LEU A 159 -5.30 -24.07 -3.29
N SER A 160 -6.51 -24.00 -2.71
CA SER A 160 -7.74 -24.10 -3.48
C SER A 160 -7.89 -22.95 -4.48
N ALA A 161 -8.64 -23.11 -5.57
CA ALA A 161 -8.89 -22.06 -6.55
C ALA A 161 -9.51 -20.78 -5.92
N GLN A 162 -10.28 -20.93 -4.85
CA GLN A 162 -10.86 -19.80 -4.13
C GLN A 162 -9.79 -19.05 -3.34
N ASP A 163 -8.90 -19.77 -2.66
CA ASP A 163 -7.87 -19.20 -1.84
C ASP A 163 -6.77 -18.55 -2.71
N ARG A 164 -6.39 -19.18 -3.85
CA ARG A 164 -5.54 -18.55 -4.86
C ARG A 164 -6.08 -17.20 -5.31
N ASN A 165 -7.39 -17.11 -5.59
CA ASN A 165 -8.03 -15.87 -6.02
C ASN A 165 -8.01 -14.81 -4.91
N LYS A 166 -8.29 -15.20 -3.64
CA LYS A 166 -8.21 -14.28 -2.51
C LYS A 166 -6.78 -13.75 -2.34
N ALA A 167 -5.82 -14.65 -2.34
CA ALA A 167 -4.42 -14.34 -2.16
C ALA A 167 -3.88 -13.39 -3.24
N LEU A 168 -4.16 -13.67 -4.53
CA LEU A 168 -3.78 -12.75 -5.62
C LEU A 168 -4.44 -11.39 -5.49
N LYS A 169 -5.69 -11.31 -5.03
CA LYS A 169 -6.37 -10.03 -4.78
C LYS A 169 -5.80 -9.24 -3.61
N MET A 170 -5.18 -9.90 -2.64
CA MET A 170 -4.47 -9.23 -1.56
C MET A 170 -3.17 -8.61 -2.06
N LEU A 171 -2.43 -9.31 -2.92
CA LEU A 171 -1.13 -8.87 -3.41
C LEU A 171 -1.17 -7.97 -4.65
N LEU A 172 -2.19 -8.13 -5.50
CA LEU A 172 -2.30 -7.43 -6.77
C LEU A 172 -3.53 -6.53 -6.83
N GLU A 173 -3.35 -5.29 -7.22
CA GLU A 173 -4.46 -4.39 -7.58
C GLU A 173 -5.11 -4.86 -8.88
N SER A 174 -4.29 -5.11 -9.88
CA SER A 174 -4.73 -5.60 -11.18
C SER A 174 -3.60 -6.27 -11.95
N VAL A 175 -3.98 -7.08 -12.93
CA VAL A 175 -3.08 -7.63 -13.95
C VAL A 175 -3.65 -7.27 -15.31
N GLU A 176 -2.91 -6.52 -16.10
CA GLU A 176 -3.29 -6.14 -17.44
C GLU A 176 -2.77 -7.19 -18.44
N TYR A 177 -3.68 -7.73 -19.23
CA TYR A 177 -3.40 -8.78 -20.20
C TYR A 177 -3.53 -8.24 -21.62
N THR A 178 -2.51 -8.47 -22.47
CA THR A 178 -2.46 -8.07 -23.87
C THR A 178 -2.11 -9.25 -24.76
N LYS A 179 -2.96 -9.56 -25.73
CA LYS A 179 -2.67 -10.51 -26.82
C LYS A 179 -3.42 -10.11 -28.10
N THR A 180 -2.70 -9.84 -29.17
CA THR A 180 -3.27 -9.39 -30.44
C THR A 180 -3.10 -10.39 -31.59
N LYS A 181 -2.19 -11.35 -31.46
CA LYS A 181 -1.90 -12.35 -32.49
C LYS A 181 -2.34 -13.76 -32.05
N ARG A 182 -2.95 -14.53 -32.94
CA ARG A 182 -3.26 -15.93 -32.74
C ARG A 182 -2.06 -16.79 -33.14
N ASN A 183 -1.73 -17.75 -32.28
CA ASN A 183 -0.80 -18.81 -32.64
C ASN A 183 -1.55 -19.96 -33.34
N LYS A 184 -0.90 -20.64 -34.30
CA LYS A 184 -1.44 -21.84 -34.94
C LYS A 184 -1.55 -23.02 -33.95
N TYR A 185 -0.67 -23.06 -32.97
CA TYR A 185 -0.57 -24.12 -31.95
C TYR A 185 -0.76 -23.54 -30.55
N ARG A 186 -1.15 -24.40 -29.58
CA ARG A 186 -1.25 -24.02 -28.18
C ARG A 186 0.11 -23.54 -27.69
N ASP A 187 0.18 -22.33 -27.11
CA ASP A 187 1.38 -21.78 -26.49
C ASP A 187 1.70 -22.59 -25.22
N LYS A 188 2.52 -23.64 -25.35
CA LYS A 188 2.92 -24.43 -24.19
C LYS A 188 4.17 -23.88 -23.52
N ASP A 189 5.12 -23.44 -24.31
CA ASP A 189 6.47 -23.15 -23.89
C ASP A 189 6.91 -21.69 -24.16
N ASN A 190 6.12 -20.90 -24.88
CA ASN A 190 6.41 -19.51 -25.17
C ASN A 190 5.12 -18.68 -25.23
N PRO A 191 4.73 -18.00 -24.15
CA PRO A 191 3.51 -17.20 -24.14
C PRO A 191 3.61 -16.02 -25.11
N THR A 192 2.63 -15.91 -26.02
CA THR A 192 2.52 -14.80 -26.98
C THR A 192 1.67 -13.65 -26.49
N PHE A 193 1.41 -13.62 -25.19
CA PHE A 193 0.77 -12.51 -24.51
C PHE A 193 1.76 -11.80 -23.59
N THR A 194 1.46 -10.57 -23.26
CA THR A 194 2.18 -9.79 -22.25
C THR A 194 1.29 -9.53 -21.05
N LEU A 195 1.90 -9.53 -19.87
CA LEU A 195 1.28 -9.19 -18.61
C LEU A 195 1.95 -7.95 -18.04
N ASN A 196 1.14 -7.03 -17.50
CA ASN A 196 1.61 -5.92 -16.70
C ASN A 196 0.95 -6.03 -15.33
N LEU A 197 1.76 -6.35 -14.32
CA LEU A 197 1.32 -6.51 -12.93
C LEU A 197 1.30 -5.15 -12.24
N LYS A 198 0.24 -4.89 -11.47
CA LYS A 198 0.16 -3.75 -10.56
C LYS A 198 0.05 -4.29 -9.13
N PRO A 199 1.17 -4.44 -8.42
CA PRO A 199 1.16 -4.89 -7.04
C PRO A 199 0.43 -3.88 -6.14
N ARG A 200 -0.23 -4.38 -5.09
CA ARG A 200 -0.79 -3.54 -4.02
C ARG A 200 0.32 -3.17 -3.03
N ILE A 201 1.35 -2.53 -3.49
CA ILE A 201 2.31 -1.95 -2.57
C ILE A 201 1.55 -0.88 -1.78
N PRO A 202 1.64 -0.86 -0.44
CA PRO A 202 1.15 0.26 0.33
C PRO A 202 1.74 1.54 -0.27
N ARG A 203 0.88 2.41 -0.83
CA ARG A 203 1.36 3.65 -1.47
C ARG A 203 2.07 4.48 -0.42
N ILE A 204 3.31 4.77 -0.68
CA ILE A 204 4.15 5.69 0.07
C ILE A 204 3.67 7.12 -0.18
#